data_b2874a9ec720869ae10935e177a44079
#
_entry.id   b2874a9ec720869ae10935e177a44079
#
_cell.length_a   1.000
_cell.length_b   1.000
_cell.length_c   1.000
_cell.angle_alpha   90.00
_cell.angle_beta   90.00
_cell.angle_gamma   90.00
#
_symmetry.space_group_name_H-M   'P 1'
#
loop_
_entity.id
_entity.type
_entity.pdbx_description
1 polymer ?
#
loop_
_entity_poly.entity_id
_entity_poly.type
_entity_poly.pdbx_seq_one_letter_code
_entity_poly.pdbx_strand_id
1 'polypeptide(L)'
;MSAHLEAVTQPKLRFAWLWWALGWLLVAATINESLQRNVWPVAKIMPSDKVMHFSGYCLLAIWFAGVARRSRYLVVGVFLILLGGMLEIAQGMMSQGRTADWWDFLANSLGIATGLGVAALGLGNWMVWIEQLLRPRN
;
A
#
# COMPACT_ATOMS: atom_id res chain seq x y z
N MET A 1 -11.62 -15.68 -38.10
CA MET A 1 -11.04 -14.35 -37.79
C MET A 1 -10.67 -14.36 -36.32
N SER A 2 -9.50 -14.96 -36.01
CA SER A 2 -9.02 -15.20 -34.65
C SER A 2 -8.21 -13.98 -34.23
N ALA A 3 -8.81 -13.09 -33.45
CA ALA A 3 -8.08 -12.03 -32.78
C ALA A 3 -7.24 -12.69 -31.66
N HIS A 4 -5.95 -12.88 -31.92
CA HIS A 4 -4.97 -13.10 -30.87
C HIS A 4 -4.96 -11.86 -29.99
N LEU A 5 -5.67 -11.93 -28.86
CA LEU A 5 -5.43 -11.04 -27.73
C LEU A 5 -3.99 -11.37 -27.26
N GLU A 6 -3.01 -10.65 -27.80
CA GLU A 6 -1.67 -10.63 -27.23
C GLU A 6 -1.82 -10.27 -25.77
N ALA A 7 -1.59 -11.27 -24.92
CA ALA A 7 -1.46 -11.04 -23.50
C ALA A 7 -0.30 -10.04 -23.34
N VAL A 8 -0.63 -8.77 -23.07
CA VAL A 8 0.35 -7.74 -22.75
C VAL A 8 1.16 -8.26 -21.58
N THR A 9 2.32 -8.86 -21.89
CA THR A 9 3.25 -9.34 -20.88
C THR A 9 3.75 -8.14 -20.10
N GLN A 10 3.31 -8.05 -18.86
CA GLN A 10 3.80 -6.99 -17.99
C GLN A 10 5.32 -7.11 -17.87
N PRO A 11 6.08 -6.02 -18.07
CA PRO A 11 7.53 -6.05 -18.00
C PRO A 11 7.96 -6.56 -16.62
N LYS A 12 8.90 -7.53 -16.62
CA LYS A 12 9.41 -8.12 -15.38
C LYS A 12 10.33 -7.13 -14.66
N LEU A 13 10.09 -6.93 -13.38
CA LEU A 13 11.01 -6.21 -12.50
C LEU A 13 12.32 -7.01 -12.36
N ARG A 14 13.44 -6.34 -12.56
CA ARG A 14 14.79 -6.92 -12.39
C ARG A 14 15.11 -7.20 -10.93
N PHE A 15 14.71 -6.28 -10.05
CA PHE A 15 14.96 -6.34 -8.62
C PHE A 15 13.68 -6.60 -7.82
N ALA A 16 12.79 -7.46 -8.33
CA ALA A 16 11.50 -7.75 -7.69
C ALA A 16 11.64 -8.13 -6.21
N TRP A 17 12.65 -8.92 -5.85
CA TRP A 17 12.91 -9.31 -4.46
C TRP A 17 13.17 -8.11 -3.53
N LEU A 18 13.91 -7.10 -4.03
CA LEU A 18 14.20 -5.88 -3.27
C LEU A 18 12.92 -5.06 -3.06
N TRP A 19 12.10 -4.92 -4.10
CA TRP A 19 10.83 -4.22 -4.02
C TRP A 19 9.87 -4.90 -3.04
N TRP A 20 9.83 -6.24 -3.02
CA TRP A 20 9.08 -7.00 -2.03
C TRP A 20 9.62 -6.78 -0.61
N ALA A 21 10.93 -6.86 -0.42
CA ALA A 21 11.55 -6.64 0.89
C ALA A 21 11.24 -5.24 1.44
N LEU A 22 11.37 -4.21 0.61
CA LEU A 22 11.01 -2.84 0.99
C LEU A 22 9.50 -2.70 1.29
N GLY A 23 8.64 -3.38 0.53
CA GLY A 23 7.20 -3.41 0.82
C GLY A 23 6.89 -4.01 2.19
N TRP A 24 7.53 -5.12 2.54
CA TRP A 24 7.38 -5.72 3.86
C TRP A 24 7.95 -4.87 4.99
N LEU A 25 9.03 -4.12 4.75
CA LEU A 25 9.53 -3.12 5.70
C LEU A 25 8.52 -1.99 5.92
N LEU A 26 7.83 -1.53 4.87
CA LEU A 26 6.76 -0.55 4.99
C LEU A 26 5.58 -1.09 5.79
N VAL A 27 5.19 -2.36 5.59
CA VAL A 27 4.17 -3.02 6.41
C VAL A 27 4.61 -3.08 7.88
N ALA A 28 5.84 -3.51 8.15
CA ALA A 28 6.37 -3.56 9.51
C ALA A 28 6.40 -2.17 10.17
N ALA A 29 6.79 -1.14 9.42
CA ALA A 29 6.75 0.25 9.89
C ALA A 29 5.32 0.70 10.20
N THR A 30 4.35 0.37 9.34
CA THR A 30 2.93 0.68 9.56
C THR A 30 2.39 0.00 10.81
N ILE A 31 2.72 -1.28 11.01
CA ILE A 31 2.32 -2.03 12.23
C ILE A 31 2.92 -1.36 13.46
N ASN A 32 4.23 -1.09 13.43
CA ASN A 32 4.93 -0.45 14.55
C ASN A 32 4.34 0.92 14.88
N GLU A 33 4.10 1.76 13.86
CA GLU A 33 3.48 3.08 13.99
C GLU A 33 2.08 2.99 14.62
N SER A 34 1.25 2.07 14.12
CA SER A 34 -0.12 1.88 14.61
C SER A 34 -0.16 1.41 16.06
N LEU A 35 0.82 0.64 16.51
CA LEU A 35 0.84 0.09 17.87
C LEU A 35 1.60 0.97 18.87
N GLN A 36 2.30 2.01 18.45
CA GLN A 36 3.02 2.90 19.36
C GLN A 36 2.11 3.98 19.98
N ARG A 37 2.40 4.32 21.24
CA ARG A 37 1.73 5.40 22.00
C ARG A 37 2.12 6.80 21.51
N ASN A 38 3.36 6.94 21.06
CA ASN A 38 3.93 8.22 20.70
C ASN A 38 3.83 8.40 19.19
N VAL A 39 3.00 9.32 18.80
CA VAL A 39 2.84 9.72 17.40
C VAL A 39 4.17 10.28 16.88
N TRP A 40 4.67 9.75 15.81
CA TRP A 40 5.87 10.23 15.15
C TRP A 40 5.74 11.73 14.79
N PRO A 41 6.88 12.43 14.60
CA PRO A 41 6.85 13.86 14.22
C PRO A 41 5.98 14.16 13.00
N VAL A 42 5.83 13.19 12.09
CA VAL A 42 4.96 13.29 10.90
C VAL A 42 3.49 13.53 11.27
N ALA A 43 3.00 12.95 12.35
CA ALA A 43 1.63 13.17 12.82
C ALA A 43 1.37 14.62 13.25
N LYS A 44 2.41 15.35 13.64
CA LYS A 44 2.30 16.78 13.97
C LYS A 44 2.13 17.68 12.75
N ILE A 45 2.47 17.18 11.57
CA ILE A 45 2.41 17.91 10.30
C ILE A 45 1.12 17.55 9.54
N MET A 46 0.53 16.39 9.81
CA MET A 46 -0.69 15.95 9.15
C MET A 46 -1.93 16.63 9.76
N PRO A 47 -2.91 17.02 8.92
CA PRO A 47 -4.09 17.78 9.38
C PRO A 47 -5.04 16.97 10.27
N SER A 48 -5.03 15.65 10.20
CA SER A 48 -5.84 14.75 11.04
C SER A 48 -5.32 13.32 11.00
N ASP A 49 -5.67 12.54 12.02
CA ASP A 49 -5.40 11.11 12.11
C ASP A 49 -5.95 10.34 10.89
N LYS A 50 -7.15 10.66 10.47
CA LYS A 50 -7.81 10.04 9.30
C LYS A 50 -7.08 10.28 7.98
N VAL A 51 -6.45 11.44 7.82
CA VAL A 51 -5.59 11.72 6.66
C VAL A 51 -4.33 10.85 6.70
N MET A 52 -3.78 10.58 7.88
CA MET A 52 -2.65 9.66 8.04
C MET A 52 -3.05 8.22 7.65
N HIS A 53 -4.16 7.73 8.16
CA HIS A 53 -4.70 6.41 7.82
C HIS A 53 -4.94 6.28 6.32
N PHE A 54 -5.67 7.21 5.72
CA PHE A 54 -5.94 7.24 4.29
C PHE A 54 -4.64 7.24 3.45
N SER A 55 -3.73 8.17 3.73
CA SER A 55 -2.50 8.34 2.93
C SER A 55 -1.53 7.16 3.11
N GLY A 56 -1.38 6.65 4.33
CA GLY A 56 -0.54 5.50 4.61
C GLY A 56 -0.98 4.25 3.83
N TYR A 57 -2.27 3.93 3.90
CA TYR A 57 -2.82 2.78 3.17
C TYR A 57 -2.90 3.01 1.65
N CYS A 58 -3.09 4.24 1.19
CA CYS A 58 -2.99 4.59 -0.22
C CYS A 58 -1.57 4.34 -0.76
N LEU A 59 -0.55 4.77 -0.04
CA LEU A 59 0.85 4.53 -0.42
C LEU A 59 1.22 3.04 -0.40
N LEU A 60 0.78 2.28 0.62
CA LEU A 60 0.96 0.82 0.65
C LEU A 60 0.30 0.15 -0.55
N ALA A 61 -0.93 0.56 -0.90
CA ALA A 61 -1.65 0.01 -2.04
C ALA A 61 -0.94 0.30 -3.37
N ILE A 62 -0.44 1.53 -3.58
CA ILE A 62 0.36 1.90 -4.76
C ILE A 62 1.66 1.10 -4.79
N TRP A 63 2.32 0.93 -3.64
CA TRP A 63 3.54 0.15 -3.54
C TRP A 63 3.34 -1.29 -3.98
N PHE A 64 2.41 -2.00 -3.34
CA PHE A 64 2.17 -3.40 -3.66
C PHE A 64 1.57 -3.61 -5.06
N ALA A 65 0.80 -2.65 -5.58
CA ALA A 65 0.36 -2.66 -6.96
C ALA A 65 1.53 -2.53 -7.95
N GLY A 66 2.60 -1.82 -7.59
CA GLY A 66 3.82 -1.69 -8.40
C GLY A 66 4.61 -2.98 -8.52
N VAL A 67 4.57 -3.84 -7.49
CA VAL A 67 5.26 -5.15 -7.48
C VAL A 67 4.37 -6.26 -8.00
N ALA A 68 3.07 -6.23 -7.66
CA ALA A 68 2.12 -7.28 -7.99
C ALA A 68 1.62 -7.14 -9.44
N ARG A 69 1.29 -8.28 -10.06
CA ARG A 69 0.57 -8.28 -11.33
C ARG A 69 -0.82 -7.65 -11.15
N ARG A 70 -1.32 -6.93 -12.15
CA ARG A 70 -2.64 -6.31 -12.12
C ARG A 70 -3.77 -7.28 -11.76
N SER A 71 -3.68 -8.54 -12.20
CA SER A 71 -4.64 -9.60 -11.84
C SER A 71 -4.68 -9.93 -10.35
N ARG A 72 -3.70 -9.46 -9.57
CA ARG A 72 -3.60 -9.67 -8.12
C ARG A 72 -3.98 -8.45 -7.27
N TYR A 73 -4.46 -7.37 -7.88
CA TYR A 73 -4.84 -6.16 -7.14
C TYR A 73 -5.94 -6.43 -6.11
N LEU A 74 -6.89 -7.30 -6.43
CA LEU A 74 -7.91 -7.71 -5.45
C LEU A 74 -7.27 -8.40 -4.23
N VAL A 75 -6.30 -9.27 -4.44
CA VAL A 75 -5.58 -9.96 -3.34
C VAL A 75 -4.82 -8.94 -2.48
N VAL A 76 -4.15 -7.97 -3.11
CA VAL A 76 -3.48 -6.87 -2.40
C VAL A 76 -4.49 -6.07 -1.59
N GLY A 77 -5.64 -5.72 -2.17
CA GLY A 77 -6.69 -4.98 -1.48
C GLY A 77 -7.22 -5.72 -0.26
N VAL A 78 -7.57 -7.00 -0.42
CA VAL A 78 -8.05 -7.84 0.69
C VAL A 78 -7.00 -7.95 1.79
N PHE A 79 -5.74 -8.19 1.45
CA PHE A 79 -4.65 -8.26 2.41
C PHE A 79 -4.53 -6.97 3.23
N LEU A 80 -4.53 -5.80 2.57
CA LEU A 80 -4.39 -4.50 3.25
C LEU A 80 -5.64 -4.15 4.09
N ILE A 81 -6.84 -4.51 3.64
CA ILE A 81 -8.08 -4.33 4.43
C ILE A 81 -8.02 -5.19 5.70
N LEU A 82 -7.62 -6.45 5.58
CA LEU A 82 -7.47 -7.33 6.75
C LEU A 82 -6.40 -6.81 7.70
N LEU A 83 -5.27 -6.35 7.18
CA LEU A 83 -4.21 -5.74 7.98
C LEU A 83 -4.75 -4.53 8.76
N GLY A 84 -5.43 -3.61 8.07
CA GLY A 84 -6.03 -2.42 8.69
C GLY A 84 -7.04 -2.77 9.78
N GLY A 85 -7.97 -3.71 9.49
CA GLY A 85 -8.96 -4.15 10.46
C GLY A 85 -8.34 -4.83 11.69
N MET A 86 -7.32 -5.66 11.50
CA MET A 86 -6.61 -6.30 12.61
C MET A 86 -5.88 -5.27 13.49
N LEU A 87 -5.28 -4.25 12.89
CA LEU A 87 -4.62 -3.18 13.64
C LEU A 87 -5.61 -2.33 14.43
N GLU A 88 -6.78 -2.02 13.89
CA GLU A 88 -7.84 -1.33 14.62
C GLU A 88 -8.32 -2.13 15.83
N ILE A 89 -8.52 -3.44 15.66
CA ILE A 89 -8.90 -4.33 16.77
C ILE A 89 -7.78 -4.36 17.82
N ALA A 90 -6.52 -4.51 17.40
CA ALA A 90 -5.38 -4.53 18.31
C ALA A 90 -5.27 -3.23 19.11
N GLN A 91 -5.46 -2.07 18.49
CA GLN A 91 -5.48 -0.77 19.15
C GLN A 91 -6.58 -0.67 20.20
N GLY A 92 -7.80 -1.14 19.87
CA GLY A 92 -8.92 -1.19 20.80
C GLY A 92 -8.68 -2.10 22.03
N MET A 93 -7.88 -3.17 21.85
CA MET A 93 -7.54 -4.11 22.94
C MET A 93 -6.41 -3.62 23.85
N MET A 94 -5.57 -2.69 23.40
CA MET A 94 -4.37 -2.27 24.12
C MET A 94 -4.64 -1.37 25.35
N SER A 95 -5.88 -1.08 25.71
CA SER A 95 -6.30 -0.34 26.94
C SER A 95 -5.51 0.95 27.23
N GLN A 96 -4.88 1.55 26.22
CA GLN A 96 -3.95 2.67 26.36
C GLN A 96 -4.57 4.01 25.98
N GLY A 97 -5.90 4.14 26.10
CA GLY A 97 -6.63 5.35 25.74
C GLY A 97 -6.89 5.51 24.25
N ARG A 98 -6.56 4.50 23.43
CA ARG A 98 -7.01 4.38 22.04
C ARG A 98 -8.22 3.44 22.00
N THR A 99 -9.24 3.85 21.31
CA THR A 99 -10.41 3.01 20.99
C THR A 99 -10.36 2.65 19.52
N ALA A 100 -10.78 1.43 19.17
CA ALA A 100 -10.99 1.09 17.78
C ALA A 100 -11.94 2.12 17.15
N ASP A 101 -11.50 2.80 16.10
CA ASP A 101 -12.30 3.82 15.42
C ASP A 101 -12.73 3.30 14.05
N TRP A 102 -14.03 3.12 13.88
CA TRP A 102 -14.61 2.72 12.59
C TRP A 102 -14.26 3.71 11.46
N TRP A 103 -14.10 5.00 11.76
CA TRP A 103 -13.73 6.01 10.78
C TRP A 103 -12.29 5.86 10.29
N ASP A 104 -11.39 5.35 11.13
CA ASP A 104 -10.01 5.05 10.75
C ASP A 104 -9.95 3.83 9.82
N PHE A 105 -10.75 2.80 10.13
CA PHE A 105 -10.91 1.65 9.23
C PHE A 105 -11.51 2.07 7.86
N LEU A 106 -12.48 2.98 7.87
CA LEU A 106 -13.04 3.52 6.63
C LEU A 106 -12.00 4.34 5.86
N ALA A 107 -11.21 5.17 6.54
CA ALA A 107 -10.12 5.94 5.92
C ALA A 107 -9.06 5.01 5.30
N ASN A 108 -8.66 3.93 5.99
CA ASN A 108 -7.78 2.89 5.46
C ASN A 108 -8.35 2.29 4.16
N SER A 109 -9.63 1.88 4.20
CA SER A 109 -10.30 1.23 3.07
C SER A 109 -10.40 2.15 1.85
N LEU A 110 -10.73 3.43 2.06
CA LEU A 110 -10.76 4.44 1.01
C LEU A 110 -9.36 4.72 0.44
N GLY A 111 -8.33 4.75 1.28
CA GLY A 111 -6.94 4.88 0.86
C GLY A 111 -6.51 3.71 -0.04
N ILE A 112 -6.83 2.47 0.36
CA ILE A 112 -6.56 1.26 -0.42
C ILE A 112 -7.25 1.33 -1.78
N ALA A 113 -8.54 1.62 -1.80
CA ALA A 113 -9.33 1.70 -3.03
C ALA A 113 -8.76 2.77 -3.97
N THR A 114 -8.40 3.95 -3.44
CA THR A 114 -7.77 5.03 -4.20
C THR A 114 -6.42 4.61 -4.77
N GLY A 115 -5.54 4.03 -3.95
CA GLY A 115 -4.21 3.60 -4.38
C GLY A 115 -4.25 2.54 -5.47
N LEU A 116 -5.11 1.51 -5.32
CA LEU A 116 -5.30 0.49 -6.34
C LEU A 116 -5.95 1.04 -7.62
N GLY A 117 -6.91 1.98 -7.47
CA GLY A 117 -7.53 2.67 -8.60
C GLY A 117 -6.53 3.46 -9.42
N VAL A 118 -5.71 4.28 -8.76
CA VAL A 118 -4.63 5.07 -9.39
C VAL A 118 -3.61 4.14 -10.07
N ALA A 119 -3.23 3.05 -9.43
CA ALA A 119 -2.35 2.05 -10.02
C ALA A 119 -2.98 1.40 -11.26
N ALA A 120 -4.28 1.09 -11.21
CA ALA A 120 -5.01 0.51 -12.34
C ALA A 120 -5.13 1.48 -13.53
N LEU A 121 -5.14 2.79 -13.29
CA LEU A 121 -5.18 3.83 -14.31
C LEU A 121 -3.83 4.12 -14.97
N GLY A 122 -2.73 3.48 -14.55
CA GLY A 122 -1.43 3.59 -15.21
C GLY A 122 -0.22 3.62 -14.29
N LEU A 123 -0.35 4.10 -13.05
CA LEU A 123 0.77 4.16 -12.11
C LEU A 123 1.25 2.79 -11.61
N GLY A 124 0.56 1.68 -11.91
CA GLY A 124 0.99 0.33 -11.50
C GLY A 124 2.35 -0.11 -12.06
N ASN A 125 2.88 0.57 -13.07
CA ASN A 125 4.17 0.26 -13.67
C ASN A 125 5.32 1.18 -13.18
N TRP A 126 5.10 1.99 -12.15
CA TRP A 126 6.06 3.00 -11.71
C TRP A 126 7.43 2.41 -11.32
N MET A 127 7.48 1.23 -10.73
CA MET A 127 8.74 0.54 -10.39
C MET A 127 9.52 0.13 -11.62
N VAL A 128 8.84 -0.33 -12.67
CA VAL A 128 9.46 -0.64 -13.96
C VAL A 128 10.06 0.61 -14.58
N TRP A 129 9.37 1.73 -14.51
CA TRP A 129 9.90 3.01 -15.02
C TRP A 129 11.16 3.42 -14.28
N ILE A 130 11.18 3.29 -12.94
CA ILE A 130 12.40 3.56 -12.15
C ILE A 130 13.54 2.64 -12.56
N GLU A 131 13.31 1.33 -12.68
CA GLU A 131 14.36 0.39 -13.10
C GLU A 131 14.86 0.69 -14.53
N GLN A 132 14.02 1.17 -15.42
CA GLN A 132 14.42 1.59 -16.77
C GLN A 132 15.29 2.84 -16.75
N LEU A 133 14.96 3.82 -15.91
CA LEU A 133 15.74 5.05 -15.74
C LEU A 133 17.14 4.77 -15.15
N LEU A 134 17.26 3.75 -14.31
CA LEU A 134 18.52 3.35 -13.67
C LEU A 134 19.40 2.45 -14.56
N ARG A 135 18.94 2.09 -15.77
CA ARG A 135 19.76 1.32 -16.71
C ARG A 135 20.85 2.21 -17.31
N PRO A 136 22.14 1.77 -17.28
CA PRO A 136 23.19 2.48 -18.01
C PRO A 136 22.79 2.56 -19.50
N ARG A 137 22.88 3.74 -20.07
CA ARG A 137 22.81 3.91 -21.54
C ARG A 137 24.15 3.40 -22.09
N ASN A 138 24.16 2.20 -22.67
CA ASN A 138 25.27 1.73 -23.51
C ASN A 138 25.22 2.45 -24.86
#